data_01ed2d229d6bbf7b0ee1f3389c73d529
#
_entry.id   01ed2d229d6bbf7b0ee1f3389c73d529
#
_cell.length_a   1.000
_cell.length_b   1.000
_cell.length_c   1.000
_cell.angle_alpha   90.00
_cell.angle_beta   90.00
_cell.angle_gamma   90.00
#
_symmetry.space_group_name_H-M   'P 1'
#
loop_
_entity.id
_entity.type
_entity.pdbx_description
1 polymer ?
#
loop_
_entity_poly.entity_id
_entity_poly.type
_entity_poly.pdbx_seq_one_letter_code
_entity_poly.pdbx_strand_id
1 'polypeptide(L)'
;MESAGRVLIFIEDGSFVFDNRVKREAKTLQKAGFQVSVICPRYHGEKLAERVGQTWVYRYPKLSFGGPVLQHLLEYSCSLVFGGILALWVAVRRGFDVIQLCNPPDVLFPVAVFFKLFGKSYVFDHHDLCLELFETQYGKRSGFFYRVLLWAERRSLRWADGVISTNESYRRIAIERGGKRPDSVVVVRNGPDLDRYSICPQPQNRKPVRVGYIGNMNPQDGVDYLIRAARHICVNLGRTDVEFVLMGKGDSFTDLRRLAVDLGLGERVRFTGRISDEEALRELGACDIGCQPDPMNPLNNVSTMNKVMEYMALAKPVVAFDLLETRVSCGAAALYAGECTPEALAAEILKLADDFELRRRMGLEGRREVEQRLAWKFSEAPYLSVYRSLLAGSGSRQRSGLVAVG
;
A
#
# COMPACT_ATOMS: atom_id res chain seq x y z
N MET A 1 6.06 -33.43 -4.45
CA MET A 1 4.70 -32.81 -4.35
C MET A 1 4.45 -32.07 -5.65
N GLU A 2 3.36 -32.38 -6.32
CA GLU A 2 2.94 -31.61 -7.50
C GLU A 2 2.68 -30.15 -7.10
N SER A 3 3.06 -29.22 -7.96
CA SER A 3 2.84 -27.79 -7.73
C SER A 3 1.33 -27.49 -7.74
N ALA A 4 0.84 -26.70 -6.77
CA ALA A 4 -0.55 -26.25 -6.72
C ALA A 4 -0.94 -25.35 -7.91
N GLY A 5 0.06 -24.86 -8.66
CA GLY A 5 -0.08 -23.99 -9.82
C GLY A 5 1.08 -23.00 -9.92
N ARG A 6 1.11 -22.23 -11.01
CA ARG A 6 2.16 -21.24 -11.28
C ARG A 6 1.54 -19.88 -11.46
N VAL A 7 2.08 -18.89 -10.73
CA VAL A 7 1.57 -17.52 -10.73
C VAL A 7 2.67 -16.58 -11.23
N LEU A 8 2.31 -15.72 -12.17
CA LEU A 8 3.10 -14.58 -12.58
C LEU A 8 2.50 -13.31 -11.99
N ILE A 9 3.26 -12.59 -11.14
CA ILE A 9 2.87 -11.28 -10.60
C ILE A 9 3.61 -10.21 -11.38
N PHE A 10 2.91 -9.18 -11.84
CA PHE A 10 3.46 -8.07 -12.58
C PHE A 10 3.22 -6.75 -11.81
N ILE A 11 4.32 -6.07 -11.45
CA ILE A 11 4.36 -4.79 -10.74
C ILE A 11 5.00 -3.76 -11.66
N GLU A 12 4.51 -2.53 -11.66
CA GLU A 12 5.10 -1.42 -12.44
C GLU A 12 5.70 -0.32 -11.55
N ASP A 13 5.07 0.01 -10.45
CA ASP A 13 5.40 1.17 -9.63
C ASP A 13 6.61 0.97 -8.70
N GLY A 14 7.13 -0.25 -8.57
CA GLY A 14 8.23 -0.55 -7.66
C GLY A 14 9.03 -1.81 -7.97
N SER A 15 10.18 -1.94 -7.31
CA SER A 15 10.94 -3.18 -7.30
C SER A 15 10.36 -4.16 -6.29
N PHE A 16 10.30 -5.45 -6.65
CA PHE A 16 9.90 -6.54 -5.76
C PHE A 16 10.60 -6.51 -4.40
N VAL A 17 11.88 -6.11 -4.36
CA VAL A 17 12.67 -6.07 -3.12
C VAL A 17 12.11 -5.06 -2.11
N PHE A 18 11.49 -4.00 -2.57
CA PHE A 18 10.93 -2.93 -1.73
C PHE A 18 9.42 -3.02 -1.55
N ASP A 19 8.72 -3.85 -2.34
CA ASP A 19 7.29 -4.04 -2.22
C ASP A 19 6.93 -5.06 -1.15
N ASN A 20 6.56 -4.57 0.03
CA ASN A 20 6.20 -5.41 1.16
C ASN A 20 4.88 -6.17 0.95
N ARG A 21 3.94 -5.65 0.13
CA ARG A 21 2.69 -6.34 -0.20
C ARG A 21 2.97 -7.55 -1.07
N VAL A 22 3.62 -7.35 -2.21
CA VAL A 22 3.90 -8.44 -3.15
C VAL A 22 4.85 -9.48 -2.55
N LYS A 23 5.79 -9.09 -1.68
CA LYS A 23 6.60 -10.06 -0.92
C LYS A 23 5.77 -10.97 -0.03
N ARG A 24 4.76 -10.44 0.68
CA ARG A 24 3.84 -11.23 1.51
C ARG A 24 2.95 -12.13 0.66
N GLU A 25 2.42 -11.61 -0.43
CA GLU A 25 1.62 -12.36 -1.41
C GLU A 25 2.40 -13.53 -1.99
N ALA A 26 3.61 -13.29 -2.48
CA ALA A 26 4.50 -14.33 -3.01
C ALA A 26 4.81 -15.40 -1.96
N LYS A 27 5.14 -14.99 -0.72
CA LYS A 27 5.40 -15.90 0.40
C LYS A 27 4.16 -16.76 0.74
N THR A 28 2.97 -16.16 0.70
CA THR A 28 1.69 -16.85 0.97
C THR A 28 1.39 -17.89 -0.11
N LEU A 29 1.55 -17.54 -1.40
CA LEU A 29 1.40 -18.48 -2.50
C LEU A 29 2.39 -19.64 -2.41
N GLN A 30 3.65 -19.35 -2.11
CA GLN A 30 4.70 -20.36 -1.98
C GLN A 30 4.45 -21.33 -0.83
N LYS A 31 4.02 -20.83 0.33
CA LYS A 31 3.60 -21.67 1.47
C LYS A 31 2.44 -22.62 1.09
N ALA A 32 1.57 -22.19 0.18
CA ALA A 32 0.47 -23.00 -0.34
C ALA A 32 0.85 -23.91 -1.53
N GLY A 33 2.15 -24.00 -1.88
CA GLY A 33 2.67 -24.89 -2.91
C GLY A 33 2.69 -24.31 -4.33
N PHE A 34 2.42 -23.02 -4.51
CA PHE A 34 2.50 -22.37 -5.82
C PHE A 34 3.95 -22.00 -6.17
N GLN A 35 4.27 -22.05 -7.47
CA GLN A 35 5.48 -21.44 -7.99
C GLN A 35 5.21 -20.01 -8.39
N VAL A 36 6.06 -19.07 -7.94
CA VAL A 36 5.85 -17.64 -8.16
C VAL A 36 7.00 -17.07 -8.98
N SER A 37 6.63 -16.35 -10.04
CA SER A 37 7.51 -15.47 -10.81
C SER A 37 7.01 -14.03 -10.70
N VAL A 38 7.93 -13.06 -10.66
CA VAL A 38 7.60 -11.63 -10.60
C VAL A 38 8.26 -10.90 -11.75
N ILE A 39 7.53 -10.01 -12.41
CA ILE A 39 8.07 -9.02 -13.36
C ILE A 39 7.91 -7.64 -12.73
N CYS A 40 9.01 -6.86 -12.73
CA CYS A 40 9.01 -5.49 -12.21
C CYS A 40 10.04 -4.61 -12.95
N PRO A 41 10.00 -3.27 -12.80
CA PRO A 41 11.03 -2.41 -13.33
C PRO A 41 12.38 -2.63 -12.61
N ARG A 42 13.46 -2.36 -13.34
CA ARG A 42 14.83 -2.45 -12.84
C ARG A 42 15.28 -1.13 -12.24
N TYR A 43 15.75 -1.18 -11.01
CA TYR A 43 16.42 -0.06 -10.35
C TYR A 43 17.94 -0.21 -10.34
N HIS A 44 18.64 0.87 -10.00
CA HIS A 44 20.10 0.88 -9.99
C HIS A 44 20.67 -0.21 -9.07
N GLY A 45 21.65 -0.96 -9.57
CA GLY A 45 22.31 -2.05 -8.84
C GLY A 45 21.58 -3.41 -8.90
N GLU A 46 20.34 -3.49 -9.41
CA GLU A 46 19.60 -4.73 -9.51
C GLU A 46 19.97 -5.55 -10.76
N LYS A 47 19.91 -6.87 -10.66
CA LYS A 47 20.14 -7.80 -11.80
C LYS A 47 18.89 -7.87 -12.69
N LEU A 48 19.05 -8.14 -13.98
CA LEU A 48 17.94 -8.35 -14.91
C LEU A 48 17.07 -9.55 -14.54
N ALA A 49 17.70 -10.60 -14.04
CA ALA A 49 17.00 -11.78 -13.54
C ALA A 49 17.75 -12.34 -12.34
N GLU A 50 17.03 -12.68 -11.30
CA GLU A 50 17.60 -13.32 -10.11
C GLU A 50 16.54 -14.12 -9.36
N ARG A 51 16.99 -14.93 -8.41
CA ARG A 51 16.12 -15.62 -7.46
C ARG A 51 16.20 -14.94 -6.09
N VAL A 52 15.10 -14.38 -5.62
CA VAL A 52 14.98 -13.79 -4.30
C VAL A 52 14.17 -14.77 -3.42
N GLY A 53 14.87 -15.48 -2.52
CA GLY A 53 14.27 -16.59 -1.79
C GLY A 53 13.79 -17.69 -2.74
N GLN A 54 12.49 -17.97 -2.77
CA GLN A 54 11.90 -18.94 -3.69
C GLN A 54 11.28 -18.29 -4.94
N THR A 55 11.27 -16.96 -5.03
CA THR A 55 10.65 -16.18 -6.12
C THR A 55 11.67 -15.93 -7.24
N TRP A 56 11.29 -16.18 -8.49
CA TRP A 56 12.02 -15.71 -9.64
C TRP A 56 11.59 -14.30 -10.00
N VAL A 57 12.56 -13.37 -10.04
CA VAL A 57 12.31 -11.95 -10.33
C VAL A 57 12.98 -11.61 -11.66
N TYR A 58 12.21 -11.06 -12.58
CA TYR A 58 12.63 -10.60 -13.89
C TYR A 58 12.39 -9.11 -14.00
N ARG A 59 13.37 -8.35 -14.48
CA ARG A 59 13.29 -6.90 -14.51
C ARG A 59 13.48 -6.36 -15.92
N TYR A 60 12.61 -5.43 -16.29
CA TYR A 60 12.74 -4.64 -17.50
C TYR A 60 13.37 -3.28 -17.21
N PRO A 61 14.01 -2.61 -18.21
CA PRO A 61 14.62 -1.29 -18.00
C PRO A 61 13.54 -0.25 -17.69
N LYS A 62 13.76 0.53 -16.62
CA LYS A 62 12.96 1.71 -16.33
C LYS A 62 13.56 2.91 -17.09
N LEU A 63 12.76 3.53 -17.95
CA LEU A 63 13.15 4.73 -18.69
C LEU A 63 12.58 5.96 -17.98
N SER A 64 13.44 6.92 -17.66
CA SER A 64 13.04 8.17 -17.00
C SER A 64 13.57 9.34 -17.83
N PHE A 65 12.69 9.97 -18.63
CA PHE A 65 13.02 11.14 -19.45
C PHE A 65 11.88 12.15 -19.48
N GLY A 66 12.20 13.44 -19.48
CA GLY A 66 11.26 14.52 -19.75
C GLY A 66 10.45 14.98 -18.56
N GLY A 67 9.41 15.77 -18.83
CA GLY A 67 8.51 16.28 -17.79
C GLY A 67 7.51 15.22 -17.30
N PRO A 68 6.78 15.48 -16.19
CA PRO A 68 6.00 14.46 -15.47
C PRO A 68 5.03 13.65 -16.33
N VAL A 69 4.26 14.30 -17.21
CA VAL A 69 3.27 13.63 -18.08
C VAL A 69 3.94 12.73 -19.11
N LEU A 70 5.00 13.23 -19.78
CA LEU A 70 5.73 12.44 -20.77
C LEU A 70 6.46 11.27 -20.12
N GLN A 71 7.00 11.47 -18.92
CA GLN A 71 7.64 10.42 -18.15
C GLN A 71 6.69 9.26 -17.85
N HIS A 72 5.47 9.52 -17.35
CA HIS A 72 4.48 8.49 -17.09
C HIS A 72 4.05 7.75 -18.36
N LEU A 73 3.85 8.46 -19.47
CA LEU A 73 3.52 7.83 -20.75
C LEU A 73 4.63 6.89 -21.23
N LEU A 74 5.90 7.29 -21.09
CA LEU A 74 7.05 6.46 -21.45
C LEU A 74 7.20 5.25 -20.50
N GLU A 75 7.07 5.46 -19.19
CA GLU A 75 7.14 4.40 -18.20
C GLU A 75 6.07 3.33 -18.49
N TYR A 76 4.80 3.73 -18.68
CA TYR A 76 3.72 2.79 -18.97
C TYR A 76 3.86 2.10 -20.33
N SER A 77 4.35 2.81 -21.35
CA SER A 77 4.65 2.21 -22.65
C SER A 77 5.77 1.18 -22.56
N CYS A 78 6.83 1.48 -21.81
CA CYS A 78 7.92 0.55 -21.54
C CYS A 78 7.43 -0.69 -20.77
N SER A 79 6.60 -0.49 -19.77
CA SER A 79 6.02 -1.59 -18.99
C SER A 79 5.16 -2.50 -19.86
N LEU A 80 4.32 -1.94 -20.73
CA LEU A 80 3.52 -2.70 -21.68
C LEU A 80 4.41 -3.51 -22.64
N VAL A 81 5.41 -2.88 -23.25
CA VAL A 81 6.23 -3.52 -24.29
C VAL A 81 7.23 -4.49 -23.67
N PHE A 82 8.13 -3.98 -22.83
CA PHE A 82 9.21 -4.82 -22.27
C PHE A 82 8.69 -5.80 -21.22
N GLY A 83 7.72 -5.39 -20.38
CA GLY A 83 7.07 -6.28 -19.44
C GLY A 83 6.25 -7.35 -20.14
N GLY A 84 5.54 -7.01 -21.24
CA GLY A 84 4.84 -7.96 -22.10
C GLY A 84 5.77 -8.98 -22.77
N ILE A 85 6.93 -8.54 -23.28
CA ILE A 85 7.98 -9.43 -23.84
C ILE A 85 8.52 -10.37 -22.74
N LEU A 86 8.79 -9.83 -21.54
CA LEU A 86 9.23 -10.66 -20.41
C LEU A 86 8.15 -11.65 -19.97
N ALA A 87 6.88 -11.25 -19.96
CA ALA A 87 5.78 -12.14 -19.64
C ALA A 87 5.67 -13.29 -20.66
N LEU A 88 5.87 -13.02 -21.96
CA LEU A 88 5.93 -14.04 -23.00
C LEU A 88 7.13 -14.96 -22.78
N TRP A 89 8.29 -14.42 -22.48
CA TRP A 89 9.49 -15.20 -22.18
C TRP A 89 9.28 -16.12 -20.97
N VAL A 90 8.69 -15.60 -19.88
CA VAL A 90 8.34 -16.37 -18.67
C VAL A 90 7.31 -17.46 -19.03
N ALA A 91 6.30 -17.15 -19.86
CA ALA A 91 5.32 -18.14 -20.30
C ALA A 91 5.95 -19.32 -21.01
N VAL A 92 6.93 -19.08 -21.90
CA VAL A 92 7.64 -20.14 -22.65
C VAL A 92 8.63 -20.92 -21.77
N ARG A 93 9.37 -20.23 -20.90
CA ARG A 93 10.48 -20.85 -20.14
C ARG A 93 10.04 -21.52 -18.86
N ARG A 94 9.04 -20.98 -18.18
CA ARG A 94 8.55 -21.45 -16.88
C ARG A 94 7.09 -21.81 -16.88
N GLY A 95 6.31 -21.19 -17.74
CA GLY A 95 4.88 -21.24 -17.74
C GLY A 95 4.26 -20.53 -16.55
N PHE A 96 3.01 -20.18 -16.66
CA PHE A 96 2.14 -19.78 -15.56
C PHE A 96 0.68 -20.11 -15.92
N ASP A 97 -0.13 -20.23 -14.91
CA ASP A 97 -1.54 -20.57 -15.02
C ASP A 97 -2.41 -19.33 -14.74
N VAL A 98 -1.90 -18.45 -13.87
CA VAL A 98 -2.53 -17.19 -13.48
C VAL A 98 -1.52 -16.07 -13.64
N ILE A 99 -1.98 -14.95 -14.24
CA ILE A 99 -1.26 -13.67 -14.23
C ILE A 99 -1.99 -12.70 -13.30
N GLN A 100 -1.28 -12.17 -12.31
CA GLN A 100 -1.74 -11.09 -11.44
C GLN A 100 -1.11 -9.79 -11.91
N LEU A 101 -1.92 -8.79 -12.19
CA LEU A 101 -1.45 -7.42 -12.44
C LEU A 101 -1.77 -6.55 -11.24
N CYS A 102 -0.74 -5.92 -10.68
CA CYS A 102 -0.86 -4.95 -9.60
C CYS A 102 -0.98 -3.55 -10.19
N ASN A 103 -1.92 -2.76 -9.71
CA ASN A 103 -1.97 -1.34 -10.04
C ASN A 103 -1.24 -0.48 -9.00
N PRO A 104 -0.82 0.77 -9.27
CA PRO A 104 -0.85 1.42 -10.58
C PRO A 104 0.19 0.83 -11.54
N PRO A 105 0.04 1.01 -12.87
CA PRO A 105 -1.07 1.64 -13.59
C PRO A 105 -2.15 0.65 -14.02
N ASP A 106 -3.35 1.17 -14.26
CA ASP A 106 -4.47 0.36 -14.74
C ASP A 106 -4.37 -0.03 -16.23
N VAL A 107 -3.39 0.47 -16.96
CA VAL A 107 -3.24 0.26 -18.42
C VAL A 107 -2.55 -1.07 -18.80
N LEU A 108 -2.13 -1.88 -17.85
CA LEU A 108 -1.42 -3.15 -18.12
C LEU A 108 -2.34 -4.31 -18.56
N PHE A 109 -3.66 -4.17 -18.45
CA PHE A 109 -4.62 -5.23 -18.78
C PHE A 109 -4.43 -5.87 -20.16
N PRO A 110 -3.93 -5.20 -21.24
CA PRO A 110 -3.74 -5.85 -22.54
C PRO A 110 -2.78 -7.03 -22.49
N VAL A 111 -1.77 -6.98 -21.60
CA VAL A 111 -0.84 -8.09 -21.37
C VAL A 111 -1.61 -9.31 -20.85
N ALA A 112 -2.44 -9.14 -19.83
CA ALA A 112 -3.23 -10.24 -19.29
C ALA A 112 -4.29 -10.75 -20.28
N VAL A 113 -4.96 -9.85 -21.00
CA VAL A 113 -5.96 -10.22 -22.03
C VAL A 113 -5.32 -11.07 -23.13
N PHE A 114 -4.10 -10.74 -23.56
CA PHE A 114 -3.37 -11.58 -24.51
C PHE A 114 -3.20 -13.02 -24.00
N PHE A 115 -2.80 -13.21 -22.75
CA PHE A 115 -2.62 -14.54 -22.18
C PHE A 115 -3.94 -15.27 -21.90
N LYS A 116 -5.05 -14.56 -21.71
CA LYS A 116 -6.39 -15.18 -21.62
C LYS A 116 -6.76 -15.92 -22.92
N LEU A 117 -6.29 -15.47 -24.09
CA LEU A 117 -6.49 -16.18 -25.37
C LEU A 117 -5.82 -17.58 -25.35
N PHE A 118 -4.84 -17.78 -24.49
CA PHE A 118 -4.15 -19.05 -24.29
C PHE A 118 -4.61 -19.78 -23.01
N GLY A 119 -5.82 -19.48 -22.53
CA GLY A 119 -6.43 -20.16 -21.38
C GLY A 119 -5.85 -19.80 -20.01
N LYS A 120 -5.09 -18.68 -19.90
CA LYS A 120 -4.59 -18.22 -18.61
C LYS A 120 -5.63 -17.38 -17.90
N SER A 121 -5.68 -17.48 -16.57
CA SER A 121 -6.56 -16.64 -15.74
C SER A 121 -5.90 -15.32 -15.40
N TYR A 122 -6.70 -14.26 -15.30
CA TYR A 122 -6.25 -12.91 -14.95
C TYR A 122 -6.80 -12.48 -13.61
N VAL A 123 -5.91 -12.12 -12.67
CA VAL A 123 -6.23 -11.50 -11.38
C VAL A 123 -5.78 -10.03 -11.42
N PHE A 124 -6.68 -9.12 -11.10
CA PHE A 124 -6.37 -7.71 -10.94
C PHE A 124 -6.26 -7.38 -9.45
N ASP A 125 -5.06 -7.03 -8.99
CA ASP A 125 -4.82 -6.52 -7.65
C ASP A 125 -5.03 -5.01 -7.64
N HIS A 126 -6.27 -4.63 -7.31
CA HIS A 126 -6.74 -3.25 -7.27
C HIS A 126 -6.45 -2.66 -5.87
N HIS A 127 -5.20 -2.25 -5.65
CA HIS A 127 -4.73 -1.76 -4.36
C HIS A 127 -4.45 -0.26 -4.32
N ASP A 128 -4.62 0.42 -5.47
CA ASP A 128 -4.52 1.87 -5.57
C ASP A 128 -5.67 2.44 -6.41
N LEU A 129 -6.01 3.71 -6.23
CA LEU A 129 -7.10 4.39 -6.94
C LEU A 129 -6.53 5.54 -7.79
N CYS A 130 -6.17 5.22 -9.03
CA CYS A 130 -5.56 6.20 -9.96
C CYS A 130 -6.47 7.40 -10.24
N LEU A 131 -7.80 7.21 -10.28
CA LEU A 131 -8.77 8.28 -10.50
C LEU A 131 -8.85 9.24 -9.31
N GLU A 132 -8.97 8.71 -8.10
CA GLU A 132 -9.02 9.49 -6.86
C GLU A 132 -7.69 10.20 -6.60
N LEU A 133 -6.57 9.58 -6.96
CA LEU A 133 -5.25 10.22 -6.90
C LEU A 133 -5.19 11.40 -7.88
N PHE A 134 -5.62 11.20 -9.12
CA PHE A 134 -5.67 12.26 -10.13
C PHE A 134 -6.58 13.42 -9.68
N GLU A 135 -7.76 13.10 -9.12
CA GLU A 135 -8.68 14.10 -8.58
C GLU A 135 -8.05 14.87 -7.43
N THR A 136 -7.37 14.19 -6.50
CA THR A 136 -6.71 14.81 -5.36
C THR A 136 -5.58 15.74 -5.79
N GLN A 137 -4.79 15.35 -6.81
CA GLN A 137 -3.66 16.15 -7.28
C GLN A 137 -4.07 17.33 -8.16
N TYR A 138 -5.10 17.18 -9.00
CA TYR A 138 -5.46 18.16 -10.00
C TYR A 138 -6.80 18.86 -9.75
N GLY A 139 -7.57 18.44 -8.75
CA GLY A 139 -8.88 19.03 -8.41
C GLY A 139 -9.94 18.85 -9.49
N LYS A 140 -9.79 17.89 -10.41
CA LYS A 140 -10.63 17.74 -11.61
C LYS A 140 -11.21 16.34 -11.73
N ARG A 141 -12.55 16.26 -11.93
CA ARG A 141 -13.28 15.03 -12.27
C ARG A 141 -13.62 14.95 -13.77
N SER A 142 -12.92 15.64 -14.62
CA SER A 142 -13.23 15.71 -16.04
C SER A 142 -11.97 15.91 -16.88
N GLY A 143 -12.12 15.81 -18.19
CA GLY A 143 -11.04 16.00 -19.15
C GLY A 143 -10.56 14.68 -19.79
N PHE A 144 -9.64 14.80 -20.73
CA PHE A 144 -9.17 13.65 -21.51
C PHE A 144 -8.46 12.61 -20.62
N PHE A 145 -7.52 13.03 -19.78
CA PHE A 145 -6.77 12.12 -18.91
C PHE A 145 -7.66 11.40 -17.90
N TYR A 146 -8.60 12.11 -17.27
CA TYR A 146 -9.58 11.48 -16.38
C TYR A 146 -10.37 10.38 -17.08
N ARG A 147 -10.84 10.65 -18.32
CA ARG A 147 -11.56 9.64 -19.12
C ARG A 147 -10.70 8.43 -19.50
N VAL A 148 -9.41 8.67 -19.78
CA VAL A 148 -8.46 7.58 -20.07
C VAL A 148 -8.23 6.71 -18.84
N LEU A 149 -8.01 7.31 -17.67
CA LEU A 149 -7.86 6.57 -16.41
C LEU A 149 -9.12 5.76 -16.08
N LEU A 150 -10.29 6.38 -16.17
CA LEU A 150 -11.58 5.69 -15.95
C LEU A 150 -11.80 4.53 -16.95
N TRP A 151 -11.43 4.73 -18.19
CA TRP A 151 -11.50 3.69 -19.22
C TRP A 151 -10.55 2.54 -18.89
N ALA A 152 -9.31 2.83 -18.51
CA ALA A 152 -8.30 1.84 -18.17
C ALA A 152 -8.71 1.00 -16.95
N GLU A 153 -9.14 1.66 -15.85
CA GLU A 153 -9.64 0.99 -14.66
C GLU A 153 -10.83 0.06 -14.98
N ARG A 154 -11.84 0.59 -15.70
CA ARG A 154 -13.00 -0.23 -16.11
C ARG A 154 -12.62 -1.40 -16.99
N ARG A 155 -11.62 -1.26 -17.87
CA ARG A 155 -11.14 -2.37 -18.71
C ARG A 155 -10.37 -3.40 -17.89
N SER A 156 -9.48 -2.97 -17.00
CA SER A 156 -8.76 -3.87 -16.10
C SER A 156 -9.73 -4.68 -15.24
N LEU A 157 -10.68 -4.02 -14.60
CA LEU A 157 -11.73 -4.68 -13.83
C LEU A 157 -12.55 -5.64 -14.69
N ARG A 158 -13.08 -5.19 -15.83
CA ARG A 158 -13.95 -6.01 -16.69
C ARG A 158 -13.28 -7.31 -17.16
N TRP A 159 -12.02 -7.27 -17.56
CA TRP A 159 -11.31 -8.42 -18.09
C TRP A 159 -10.76 -9.37 -17.02
N ALA A 160 -10.61 -8.92 -15.80
CA ALA A 160 -10.14 -9.76 -14.69
C ALA A 160 -11.14 -10.90 -14.41
N ASP A 161 -10.64 -12.10 -14.17
CA ASP A 161 -11.43 -13.25 -13.72
C ASP A 161 -11.68 -13.17 -12.21
N GLY A 162 -10.70 -12.66 -11.45
CA GLY A 162 -10.80 -12.32 -10.02
C GLY A 162 -10.22 -10.94 -9.76
N VAL A 163 -10.75 -10.26 -8.76
CA VAL A 163 -10.26 -8.95 -8.31
C VAL A 163 -9.92 -9.03 -6.83
N ILE A 164 -8.76 -8.50 -6.47
CA ILE A 164 -8.32 -8.30 -5.11
C ILE A 164 -8.46 -6.81 -4.80
N SER A 165 -9.05 -6.46 -3.67
CA SER A 165 -9.18 -5.08 -3.19
C SER A 165 -8.66 -5.00 -1.77
N THR A 166 -8.06 -3.85 -1.38
CA THR A 166 -7.43 -3.70 -0.06
C THR A 166 -8.41 -3.52 1.08
N ASN A 167 -9.65 -3.07 0.77
CA ASN A 167 -10.69 -2.80 1.76
C ASN A 167 -12.09 -2.83 1.11
N GLU A 168 -13.13 -2.66 1.91
CA GLU A 168 -14.51 -2.67 1.44
C GLU A 168 -14.88 -1.44 0.59
N SER A 169 -14.23 -0.30 0.80
CA SER A 169 -14.41 0.89 -0.04
C SER A 169 -13.90 0.64 -1.46
N TYR A 170 -12.71 0.05 -1.61
CA TYR A 170 -12.17 -0.34 -2.93
C TYR A 170 -12.99 -1.46 -3.56
N ARG A 171 -13.44 -2.44 -2.76
CA ARG A 171 -14.34 -3.48 -3.25
C ARG A 171 -15.62 -2.90 -3.82
N ARG A 172 -16.24 -1.93 -3.13
CA ARG A 172 -17.43 -1.22 -3.61
C ARG A 172 -17.16 -0.51 -4.93
N ILE A 173 -16.03 0.17 -5.05
CA ILE A 173 -15.61 0.84 -6.31
C ILE A 173 -15.48 -0.20 -7.45
N ALA A 174 -14.84 -1.33 -7.21
CA ALA A 174 -14.71 -2.38 -8.20
C ALA A 174 -16.07 -2.94 -8.66
N ILE A 175 -17.04 -3.06 -7.76
CA ILE A 175 -18.41 -3.51 -8.07
C ILE A 175 -19.19 -2.43 -8.81
N GLU A 176 -19.32 -1.24 -8.23
CA GLU A 176 -20.20 -0.19 -8.72
C GLU A 176 -19.64 0.49 -9.99
N ARG A 177 -18.38 0.87 -9.97
CA ARG A 177 -17.72 1.57 -11.09
C ARG A 177 -17.16 0.61 -12.14
N GLY A 178 -16.61 -0.52 -11.70
CA GLY A 178 -16.03 -1.54 -12.57
C GLY A 178 -17.03 -2.57 -13.10
N GLY A 179 -18.25 -2.62 -12.56
CA GLY A 179 -19.29 -3.58 -12.97
C GLY A 179 -18.95 -5.02 -12.60
N LYS A 180 -18.15 -5.24 -11.54
CA LYS A 180 -17.78 -6.60 -11.10
C LYS A 180 -18.90 -7.23 -10.29
N ARG A 181 -19.02 -8.55 -10.38
CA ARG A 181 -19.91 -9.31 -9.49
C ARG A 181 -19.32 -9.33 -8.09
N PRO A 182 -20.14 -9.20 -7.03
CA PRO A 182 -19.66 -9.18 -5.65
C PRO A 182 -18.81 -10.40 -5.24
N ASP A 183 -19.13 -11.57 -5.80
CA ASP A 183 -18.43 -12.85 -5.55
C ASP A 183 -17.06 -12.96 -6.25
N SER A 184 -16.79 -12.08 -7.23
CA SER A 184 -15.52 -12.04 -7.95
C SER A 184 -14.53 -11.00 -7.39
N VAL A 185 -14.90 -10.28 -6.31
CA VAL A 185 -14.05 -9.28 -5.66
C VAL A 185 -13.81 -9.68 -4.21
N VAL A 186 -12.56 -9.96 -3.89
CA VAL A 186 -12.13 -10.42 -2.57
C VAL A 186 -11.32 -9.33 -1.86
N VAL A 187 -11.65 -9.06 -0.61
CA VAL A 187 -10.88 -8.12 0.21
C VAL A 187 -9.65 -8.82 0.81
N VAL A 188 -8.49 -8.27 0.50
CA VAL A 188 -7.18 -8.72 1.00
C VAL A 188 -6.45 -7.51 1.59
N ARG A 189 -6.61 -7.29 2.89
CA ARG A 189 -6.00 -6.15 3.58
C ARG A 189 -4.48 -6.27 3.61
N ASN A 190 -3.81 -5.13 3.53
CA ASN A 190 -2.35 -5.04 3.57
C ASN A 190 -1.83 -4.99 5.03
N GLY A 191 -2.29 -5.92 5.88
CA GLY A 191 -1.94 -5.98 7.28
C GLY A 191 -0.47 -6.30 7.55
N PRO A 192 0.07 -5.95 8.72
CA PRO A 192 1.44 -6.24 9.10
C PRO A 192 1.66 -7.75 9.36
N ASP A 193 2.88 -8.21 9.07
CA ASP A 193 3.37 -9.52 9.51
C ASP A 193 3.87 -9.36 10.95
N LEU A 194 3.08 -9.84 11.92
CA LEU A 194 3.34 -9.64 13.35
C LEU A 194 4.66 -10.22 13.85
N ASP A 195 5.25 -11.17 13.14
CA ASP A 195 6.57 -11.73 13.50
C ASP A 195 7.68 -10.66 13.47
N ARG A 196 7.44 -9.54 12.77
CA ARG A 196 8.37 -8.41 12.65
C ARG A 196 8.15 -7.32 13.72
N TYR A 197 7.03 -7.33 14.43
CA TYR A 197 6.60 -6.22 15.30
C TYR A 197 6.57 -6.64 16.77
N SER A 198 7.66 -6.38 17.48
CA SER A 198 7.75 -6.59 18.92
C SER A 198 7.32 -5.35 19.68
N ILE A 199 6.49 -5.52 20.70
CA ILE A 199 6.09 -4.42 21.58
C ILE A 199 7.32 -3.96 22.39
N CYS A 200 7.63 -2.67 22.31
CA CYS A 200 8.66 -2.04 23.13
C CYS A 200 7.97 -1.12 24.14
N PRO A 201 7.79 -1.56 25.41
CA PRO A 201 7.19 -0.73 26.45
C PRO A 201 8.01 0.53 26.69
N GLN A 202 7.31 1.67 26.82
CA GLN A 202 7.97 2.94 27.15
C GLN A 202 7.81 3.23 28.64
N PRO A 203 8.84 3.80 29.31
CA PRO A 203 8.72 4.23 30.69
C PRO A 203 7.64 5.30 30.88
N GLN A 204 6.91 5.23 32.00
CA GLN A 204 5.80 6.14 32.30
C GLN A 204 6.16 7.62 32.21
N ASN A 205 7.32 7.97 32.76
CA ASN A 205 7.79 9.37 32.90
C ASN A 205 8.78 9.76 31.79
N ARG A 206 8.80 9.04 30.67
CA ARG A 206 9.71 9.39 29.58
C ARG A 206 9.36 10.75 28.99
N LYS A 207 10.35 11.62 28.90
CA LYS A 207 10.29 12.92 28.23
C LYS A 207 11.56 13.09 27.38
N PRO A 208 11.46 13.71 26.20
CA PRO A 208 10.22 14.17 25.55
C PRO A 208 9.35 13.02 25.06
N VAL A 209 8.03 13.27 24.97
CA VAL A 209 7.08 12.38 24.28
C VAL A 209 7.33 12.48 22.78
N ARG A 210 7.51 11.33 22.13
CA ARG A 210 7.92 11.26 20.73
C ARG A 210 6.75 10.89 19.83
N VAL A 211 6.41 11.79 18.89
CA VAL A 211 5.41 11.58 17.85
C VAL A 211 6.11 11.09 16.58
N GLY A 212 5.72 9.92 16.09
CA GLY A 212 6.29 9.31 14.88
C GLY A 212 5.38 9.39 13.66
N TYR A 213 5.97 9.68 12.53
CA TYR A 213 5.39 9.50 11.21
C TYR A 213 6.25 8.58 10.38
N ILE A 214 5.64 7.63 9.66
CA ILE A 214 6.31 6.82 8.65
C ILE A 214 5.49 6.79 7.36
N GLY A 215 6.14 6.98 6.22
CA GLY A 215 5.47 6.88 4.92
C GLY A 215 6.12 7.74 3.85
N ASN A 216 5.43 7.79 2.70
CA ASN A 216 5.77 8.74 1.65
C ASN A 216 5.50 10.17 2.13
N MET A 217 6.20 11.12 1.53
CA MET A 217 6.06 12.54 1.81
C MET A 217 5.71 13.28 0.51
N ASN A 218 4.53 12.98 -0.01
CA ASN A 218 3.95 13.65 -1.18
C ASN A 218 2.86 14.63 -0.73
N PRO A 219 2.38 15.53 -1.60
CA PRO A 219 1.39 16.54 -1.21
C PRO A 219 0.12 15.96 -0.56
N GLN A 220 -0.36 14.80 -1.02
CA GLN A 220 -1.56 14.15 -0.49
C GLN A 220 -1.36 13.51 0.88
N ASP A 221 -0.13 13.27 1.34
CA ASP A 221 0.18 12.62 2.61
C ASP A 221 0.08 13.57 3.82
N GLY A 222 -0.08 14.88 3.60
CA GLY A 222 -0.41 15.87 4.63
C GLY A 222 0.65 16.09 5.71
N VAL A 223 1.91 15.76 5.43
CA VAL A 223 3.00 15.90 6.41
C VAL A 223 3.22 17.36 6.84
N ASP A 224 2.86 18.32 6.00
CA ASP A 224 2.86 19.75 6.33
C ASP A 224 1.90 20.10 7.47
N TYR A 225 0.73 19.42 7.57
CA TYR A 225 -0.17 19.58 8.73
C TYR A 225 0.51 19.15 10.02
N LEU A 226 1.25 18.03 10.01
CA LEU A 226 1.98 17.56 11.18
C LEU A 226 3.10 18.53 11.57
N ILE A 227 3.83 19.10 10.61
CA ILE A 227 4.88 20.10 10.87
C ILE A 227 4.28 21.39 11.47
N ARG A 228 3.14 21.84 10.93
CA ARG A 228 2.42 23.00 11.47
C ARG A 228 1.82 22.73 12.85
N ALA A 229 1.32 21.51 13.10
CA ALA A 229 0.90 21.08 14.43
C ALA A 229 2.09 21.07 15.42
N ALA A 230 3.27 20.60 14.98
CA ALA A 230 4.49 20.69 15.78
C ALA A 230 4.87 22.14 16.10
N ARG A 231 4.73 23.09 15.15
CA ARG A 231 4.92 24.50 15.45
C ARG A 231 3.94 24.99 16.49
N HIS A 232 2.65 24.65 16.36
CA HIS A 232 1.64 25.06 17.34
C HIS A 232 2.01 24.56 18.74
N ILE A 233 2.42 23.30 18.87
CA ILE A 233 2.82 22.69 20.16
C ILE A 233 4.11 23.32 20.69
N CYS A 234 5.19 23.31 19.90
CA CYS A 234 6.52 23.63 20.41
C CYS A 234 6.79 25.14 20.49
N VAL A 235 6.22 25.93 19.58
CA VAL A 235 6.50 27.37 19.51
C VAL A 235 5.36 28.19 20.09
N ASN A 236 4.13 27.99 19.65
CA ASN A 236 2.99 28.82 20.08
C ASN A 236 2.59 28.52 21.54
N LEU A 237 2.60 27.24 21.95
CA LEU A 237 2.28 26.81 23.30
C LEU A 237 3.54 26.62 24.21
N GLY A 238 4.74 26.78 23.63
CA GLY A 238 6.02 26.70 24.38
C GLY A 238 6.33 25.32 24.96
N ARG A 239 5.73 24.23 24.45
CA ARG A 239 5.97 22.87 24.95
C ARG A 239 7.37 22.40 24.52
N THR A 240 8.19 22.03 25.50
CA THR A 240 9.56 21.52 25.29
C THR A 240 9.66 20.01 25.43
N ASP A 241 8.61 19.37 25.90
CA ASP A 241 8.53 17.96 26.24
C ASP A 241 7.85 17.08 25.16
N VAL A 242 7.72 17.60 23.95
CA VAL A 242 7.24 16.87 22.76
C VAL A 242 8.25 17.03 21.62
N GLU A 243 8.56 15.95 20.91
CA GLU A 243 9.41 15.92 19.72
C GLU A 243 8.78 15.08 18.62
N PHE A 244 9.24 15.30 17.37
CA PHE A 244 8.67 14.66 16.19
C PHE A 244 9.75 13.96 15.38
N VAL A 245 9.46 12.74 14.93
CA VAL A 245 10.35 11.95 14.08
C VAL A 245 9.60 11.58 12.80
N LEU A 246 10.06 12.10 11.67
CA LEU A 246 9.45 11.93 10.36
C LEU A 246 10.33 11.01 9.51
N MET A 247 9.84 9.78 9.29
CA MET A 247 10.55 8.71 8.59
C MET A 247 9.98 8.55 7.18
N GLY A 248 10.85 8.65 6.17
CA GLY A 248 10.47 8.47 4.78
C GLY A 248 10.99 9.56 3.86
N LYS A 249 10.54 9.49 2.61
CA LYS A 249 10.92 10.42 1.54
C LYS A 249 9.78 10.49 0.52
N GLY A 250 9.76 11.53 -0.30
CA GLY A 250 8.79 11.75 -1.36
C GLY A 250 9.06 13.08 -2.05
N ASP A 251 8.17 13.46 -2.94
CA ASP A 251 8.35 14.66 -3.77
C ASP A 251 8.41 15.95 -2.94
N SER A 252 7.64 16.01 -1.84
CA SER A 252 7.60 17.17 -0.94
C SER A 252 8.72 17.19 0.12
N PHE A 253 9.61 16.19 0.17
CA PHE A 253 10.58 16.04 1.26
C PHE A 253 11.45 17.28 1.50
N THR A 254 11.97 17.88 0.43
CA THR A 254 12.83 19.06 0.50
C THR A 254 12.06 20.29 1.01
N ASP A 255 10.84 20.48 0.52
CA ASP A 255 10.00 21.61 0.91
C ASP A 255 9.49 21.47 2.35
N LEU A 256 9.18 20.26 2.79
CA LEU A 256 8.81 19.97 4.18
C LEU A 256 9.94 20.25 5.16
N ARG A 257 11.19 19.93 4.80
CA ARG A 257 12.36 20.28 5.60
C ARG A 257 12.55 21.78 5.70
N ARG A 258 12.41 22.49 4.57
CA ARG A 258 12.46 23.96 4.56
C ARG A 258 11.35 24.54 5.43
N LEU A 259 10.12 24.06 5.30
CA LEU A 259 9.00 24.48 6.13
C LEU A 259 9.30 24.34 7.64
N ALA A 260 9.89 23.24 8.07
CA ALA A 260 10.25 23.04 9.46
C ALA A 260 11.29 24.07 9.96
N VAL A 261 12.27 24.42 9.13
CA VAL A 261 13.27 25.47 9.42
C VAL A 261 12.60 26.84 9.48
N ASP A 262 11.79 27.19 8.49
CA ASP A 262 11.11 28.50 8.39
C ASP A 262 10.13 28.71 9.57
N LEU A 263 9.59 27.63 10.11
CA LEU A 263 8.70 27.65 11.28
C LEU A 263 9.45 27.63 12.62
N GLY A 264 10.78 27.64 12.63
CA GLY A 264 11.61 27.72 13.84
C GLY A 264 11.59 26.46 14.68
N LEU A 265 11.37 25.30 14.09
CA LEU A 265 11.23 24.03 14.83
C LEU A 265 12.58 23.41 15.25
N GLY A 266 13.69 23.81 14.60
CA GLY A 266 15.03 23.35 14.98
C GLY A 266 15.13 21.82 15.08
N GLU A 267 15.67 21.34 16.21
CA GLU A 267 15.84 19.90 16.50
C GLU A 267 14.53 19.21 16.95
N ARG A 268 13.45 19.95 17.14
CA ARG A 268 12.15 19.39 17.58
C ARG A 268 11.50 18.50 16.52
N VAL A 269 11.85 18.68 15.23
CA VAL A 269 11.37 17.88 14.13
C VAL A 269 12.56 17.27 13.40
N ARG A 270 12.78 15.98 13.58
CA ARG A 270 13.87 15.22 12.97
C ARG A 270 13.35 14.47 11.73
N PHE A 271 14.01 14.66 10.59
CA PHE A 271 13.77 13.91 9.36
C PHE A 271 14.85 12.84 9.19
N THR A 272 14.46 11.59 9.08
CA THR A 272 15.41 10.49 8.84
C THR A 272 15.76 10.30 7.38
N GLY A 273 14.87 10.75 6.46
CA GLY A 273 14.91 10.31 5.08
C GLY A 273 14.50 8.84 4.96
N ARG A 274 14.85 8.22 3.83
CA ARG A 274 14.60 6.79 3.62
C ARG A 274 15.63 5.98 4.41
N ILE A 275 15.14 5.13 5.30
CA ILE A 275 15.92 4.24 6.15
C ILE A 275 15.53 2.79 5.88
N SER A 276 16.31 1.83 6.35
CA SER A 276 15.98 0.41 6.23
C SER A 276 14.74 0.04 7.06
N ASP A 277 14.08 -1.06 6.69
CA ASP A 277 12.92 -1.57 7.44
C ASP A 277 13.25 -1.82 8.92
N GLU A 278 14.45 -2.32 9.22
CA GLU A 278 14.91 -2.60 10.59
C GLU A 278 15.11 -1.31 11.38
N GLU A 279 15.70 -0.28 10.76
CA GLU A 279 15.84 1.03 11.35
C GLU A 279 14.48 1.70 11.57
N ALA A 280 13.57 1.58 10.60
CA ALA A 280 12.22 2.11 10.71
C ALA A 280 11.45 1.49 11.88
N LEU A 281 11.52 0.17 12.05
CA LEU A 281 10.90 -0.53 13.16
C LEU A 281 11.50 -0.10 14.53
N ARG A 282 12.82 0.09 14.58
CA ARG A 282 13.49 0.57 15.80
C ARG A 282 13.08 2.00 16.16
N GLU A 283 13.08 2.90 15.17
CA GLU A 283 12.66 4.30 15.36
C GLU A 283 11.19 4.41 15.74
N LEU A 284 10.30 3.68 15.07
CA LEU A 284 8.88 3.61 15.41
C LEU A 284 8.65 3.00 16.79
N GLY A 285 9.37 1.93 17.12
CA GLY A 285 9.33 1.32 18.46
C GLY A 285 9.70 2.30 19.55
N ALA A 286 10.60 3.25 19.26
CA ALA A 286 11.00 4.31 20.15
C ALA A 286 10.02 5.48 20.22
N CYS A 287 9.01 5.59 19.35
CA CYS A 287 7.95 6.59 19.44
C CYS A 287 6.91 6.21 20.49
N ASP A 288 6.17 7.22 20.97
CA ASP A 288 5.09 7.08 21.94
C ASP A 288 3.71 7.17 21.28
N ILE A 289 3.61 7.90 20.19
CA ILE A 289 2.38 8.19 19.45
C ILE A 289 2.68 8.04 17.96
N GLY A 290 1.84 7.34 17.21
CA GLY A 290 1.85 7.35 15.75
C GLY A 290 0.92 8.44 15.20
N CYS A 291 1.36 9.19 14.20
CA CYS A 291 0.52 10.20 13.56
C CYS A 291 0.23 9.87 12.10
N GLN A 292 -1.03 9.99 11.71
CA GLN A 292 -1.52 9.92 10.34
C GLN A 292 -2.15 11.26 9.96
N PRO A 293 -1.37 12.18 9.37
CA PRO A 293 -1.84 13.53 9.07
C PRO A 293 -2.50 13.66 7.68
N ASP A 294 -2.81 12.55 7.03
CA ASP A 294 -3.42 12.52 5.69
C ASP A 294 -4.77 13.25 5.71
N PRO A 295 -4.95 14.39 4.99
CA PRO A 295 -6.15 15.20 5.05
C PRO A 295 -7.33 14.55 4.32
N MET A 296 -8.55 14.98 4.66
CA MET A 296 -9.77 14.56 3.98
C MET A 296 -9.71 14.93 2.49
N ASN A 297 -9.69 13.94 1.63
CA ASN A 297 -9.82 14.07 0.18
C ASN A 297 -10.40 12.77 -0.40
N PRO A 298 -10.77 12.73 -1.69
CA PRO A 298 -11.38 11.55 -2.30
C PRO A 298 -10.55 10.27 -2.20
N LEU A 299 -9.22 10.35 -2.29
CA LEU A 299 -8.32 9.21 -2.16
C LEU A 299 -8.17 8.77 -0.69
N ASN A 300 -7.78 9.70 0.17
CA ASN A 300 -7.43 9.37 1.56
C ASN A 300 -8.60 8.80 2.35
N ASN A 301 -9.83 9.31 2.10
CA ASN A 301 -11.03 8.88 2.83
C ASN A 301 -11.34 7.39 2.63
N VAL A 302 -11.04 6.85 1.46
CA VAL A 302 -11.33 5.45 1.10
C VAL A 302 -10.11 4.53 1.14
N SER A 303 -8.92 5.08 1.41
CA SER A 303 -7.66 4.33 1.43
C SER A 303 -7.32 3.82 2.82
N THR A 304 -6.96 2.55 2.92
CA THR A 304 -6.40 1.98 4.15
C THR A 304 -4.93 2.34 4.26
N MET A 305 -4.59 3.17 5.24
CA MET A 305 -3.21 3.60 5.47
C MET A 305 -2.43 2.53 6.24
N ASN A 306 -1.41 1.94 5.61
CA ASN A 306 -0.60 0.87 6.21
C ASN A 306 0.07 1.33 7.50
N LYS A 307 0.51 2.59 7.55
CA LYS A 307 1.19 3.19 8.69
C LYS A 307 0.42 3.06 10.01
N VAL A 308 -0.92 3.18 9.98
CA VAL A 308 -1.71 3.07 11.21
C VAL A 308 -1.70 1.66 11.78
N MET A 309 -1.74 0.65 10.92
CA MET A 309 -1.65 -0.76 11.35
C MET A 309 -0.25 -1.10 11.88
N GLU A 310 0.80 -0.45 11.37
CA GLU A 310 2.18 -0.59 11.86
C GLU A 310 2.34 0.05 13.24
N TYR A 311 1.76 1.24 13.47
CA TYR A 311 1.71 1.85 14.81
C TYR A 311 0.99 0.95 15.81
N MET A 312 -0.19 0.48 15.45
CA MET A 312 -1.00 -0.43 16.27
C MET A 312 -0.27 -1.75 16.55
N ALA A 313 0.45 -2.31 15.56
CA ALA A 313 1.26 -3.51 15.75
C ALA A 313 2.38 -3.32 16.80
N LEU A 314 2.88 -2.11 16.96
CA LEU A 314 3.85 -1.74 17.98
C LEU A 314 3.21 -1.26 19.29
N ALA A 315 1.89 -1.44 19.44
CA ALA A 315 1.11 -0.94 20.58
C ALA A 315 1.22 0.59 20.78
N LYS A 316 1.29 1.35 19.67
CA LYS A 316 1.27 2.81 19.72
C LYS A 316 -0.14 3.31 19.42
N PRO A 317 -0.70 4.24 20.23
CA PRO A 317 -1.96 4.92 19.89
C PRO A 317 -1.74 5.80 18.66
N VAL A 318 -2.82 6.04 17.93
CA VAL A 318 -2.81 6.80 16.68
C VAL A 318 -3.47 8.16 16.89
N VAL A 319 -2.92 9.22 16.29
CA VAL A 319 -3.63 10.48 16.07
C VAL A 319 -3.82 10.65 14.57
N ALA A 320 -5.04 10.94 14.12
CA ALA A 320 -5.37 11.02 12.71
C ALA A 320 -6.47 12.04 12.46
N PHE A 321 -6.59 12.49 11.20
CA PHE A 321 -7.85 13.10 10.75
C PHE A 321 -8.94 12.05 10.62
N ASP A 322 -10.20 12.50 10.69
CA ASP A 322 -11.37 11.64 10.68
C ASP A 322 -11.68 11.13 9.27
N LEU A 323 -11.05 10.03 8.89
CA LEU A 323 -11.23 9.36 7.60
C LEU A 323 -11.96 8.03 7.77
N LEU A 324 -12.80 7.66 6.80
CA LEU A 324 -13.60 6.44 6.82
C LEU A 324 -12.75 5.17 7.07
N GLU A 325 -11.75 4.92 6.25
CA GLU A 325 -10.94 3.69 6.36
C GLU A 325 -9.97 3.73 7.54
N THR A 326 -9.59 4.92 8.03
CA THR A 326 -8.85 5.06 9.28
C THR A 326 -9.70 4.65 10.48
N ARG A 327 -10.98 5.09 10.52
CA ARG A 327 -11.93 4.62 11.56
C ARG A 327 -12.14 3.13 11.52
N VAL A 328 -12.31 2.54 10.32
CA VAL A 328 -12.46 1.09 10.15
C VAL A 328 -11.23 0.33 10.65
N SER A 329 -10.04 0.88 10.45
CA SER A 329 -8.79 0.23 10.85
C SER A 329 -8.45 0.42 12.32
N CYS A 330 -8.57 1.65 12.84
CA CYS A 330 -8.08 2.00 14.17
C CYS A 330 -9.15 1.90 15.27
N GLY A 331 -10.44 2.14 14.97
CA GLY A 331 -11.49 2.12 15.99
C GLY A 331 -11.14 2.96 17.22
N ALA A 332 -11.10 2.32 18.39
CA ALA A 332 -10.77 2.96 19.67
C ALA A 332 -9.26 3.15 19.89
N ALA A 333 -8.40 2.68 19.00
CA ALA A 333 -6.95 2.86 19.09
C ALA A 333 -6.48 4.23 18.58
N ALA A 334 -7.38 5.07 18.03
CA ALA A 334 -7.05 6.39 17.54
C ALA A 334 -7.88 7.50 18.17
N LEU A 335 -7.25 8.69 18.32
CA LEU A 335 -7.94 9.97 18.50
C LEU A 335 -8.08 10.62 17.10
N TYR A 336 -9.28 11.13 16.83
CA TYR A 336 -9.61 11.70 15.53
C TYR A 336 -9.80 13.21 15.65
N ALA A 337 -8.95 13.98 14.98
CA ALA A 337 -9.16 15.42 14.84
C ALA A 337 -10.36 15.66 13.94
N GLY A 338 -11.39 16.36 14.48
CA GLY A 338 -12.66 16.57 13.79
C GLY A 338 -12.58 17.52 12.60
N GLU A 339 -11.54 18.36 12.56
CA GLU A 339 -11.25 19.27 11.47
C GLU A 339 -9.86 18.98 10.89
N CYS A 340 -9.72 19.13 9.57
CA CYS A 340 -8.42 19.00 8.90
C CYS A 340 -7.60 20.28 9.09
N THR A 341 -7.26 20.60 10.35
CA THR A 341 -6.39 21.72 10.70
C THR A 341 -5.21 21.29 11.56
N PRO A 342 -4.06 21.99 11.46
CA PRO A 342 -2.90 21.71 12.32
C PRO A 342 -3.21 21.82 13.81
N GLU A 343 -4.07 22.78 14.20
CA GLU A 343 -4.45 23.04 15.59
C GLU A 343 -5.31 21.90 16.16
N ALA A 344 -6.28 21.38 15.36
CA ALA A 344 -7.07 20.22 15.75
C ALA A 344 -6.20 18.96 15.92
N LEU A 345 -5.25 18.74 15.00
CA LEU A 345 -4.28 17.64 15.09
C LEU A 345 -3.39 17.79 16.33
N ALA A 346 -2.92 19.01 16.62
CA ALA A 346 -2.08 19.32 17.79
C ALA A 346 -2.84 19.05 19.09
N ALA A 347 -4.12 19.40 19.18
CA ALA A 347 -4.96 19.16 20.36
C ALA A 347 -5.04 17.66 20.69
N GLU A 348 -5.25 16.80 19.68
CA GLU A 348 -5.31 15.34 19.90
C GLU A 348 -3.93 14.75 20.26
N ILE A 349 -2.83 15.28 19.69
CA ILE A 349 -1.47 14.91 20.07
C ILE A 349 -1.23 15.24 21.54
N LEU A 350 -1.61 16.45 22.01
CA LEU A 350 -1.41 16.89 23.38
C LEU A 350 -2.22 16.07 24.39
N LYS A 351 -3.45 15.66 24.08
CA LYS A 351 -4.24 14.76 24.93
C LYS A 351 -3.46 13.47 25.22
N LEU A 352 -2.84 12.88 24.19
CA LEU A 352 -2.03 11.70 24.37
C LEU A 352 -0.66 12.02 25.02
N ALA A 353 -0.07 13.17 24.76
CA ALA A 353 1.20 13.55 25.36
C ALA A 353 1.08 13.75 26.88
N ASP A 354 -0.06 14.20 27.35
CA ASP A 354 -0.32 14.51 28.76
C ASP A 354 -0.87 13.32 29.56
N ASP A 355 -1.46 12.31 28.89
CA ASP A 355 -2.07 11.17 29.57
C ASP A 355 -1.36 9.85 29.15
N PHE A 356 -0.45 9.38 29.99
CA PHE A 356 0.28 8.12 29.78
C PHE A 356 -0.64 6.91 29.81
N GLU A 357 -1.61 6.86 30.72
CA GLU A 357 -2.51 5.70 30.84
C GLU A 357 -3.46 5.60 29.63
N LEU A 358 -3.90 6.75 29.12
CA LEU A 358 -4.67 6.81 27.86
C LEU A 358 -3.82 6.26 26.70
N ARG A 359 -2.57 6.74 26.56
CA ARG A 359 -1.65 6.24 25.51
C ARG A 359 -1.49 4.72 25.60
N ARG A 360 -1.20 4.21 26.81
CA ARG A 360 -0.97 2.78 27.04
C ARG A 360 -2.22 1.95 26.71
N ARG A 361 -3.40 2.38 27.19
CA ARG A 361 -4.68 1.69 26.95
C ARG A 361 -4.99 1.63 25.45
N MET A 362 -4.93 2.75 24.76
CA MET A 362 -5.23 2.83 23.33
C MET A 362 -4.21 2.06 22.48
N GLY A 363 -2.93 2.11 22.83
CA GLY A 363 -1.89 1.34 22.15
C GLY A 363 -2.13 -0.18 22.26
N LEU A 364 -2.46 -0.66 23.47
CA LEU A 364 -2.78 -2.08 23.70
C LEU A 364 -4.07 -2.50 22.96
N GLU A 365 -5.07 -1.63 22.88
CA GLU A 365 -6.28 -1.88 22.12
C GLU A 365 -5.95 -2.03 20.62
N GLY A 366 -5.14 -1.12 20.09
CA GLY A 366 -4.67 -1.20 18.70
C GLY A 366 -3.92 -2.50 18.41
N ARG A 367 -3.04 -2.93 19.33
CA ARG A 367 -2.33 -4.20 19.18
C ARG A 367 -3.29 -5.40 19.14
N ARG A 368 -4.30 -5.44 20.00
CA ARG A 368 -5.32 -6.49 20.00
C ARG A 368 -6.09 -6.54 18.69
N GLU A 369 -6.50 -5.37 18.15
CA GLU A 369 -7.16 -5.29 16.85
C GLU A 369 -6.31 -5.89 15.72
N VAL A 370 -5.00 -5.60 15.70
CA VAL A 370 -4.09 -6.20 14.71
C VAL A 370 -3.98 -7.71 14.91
N GLU A 371 -3.81 -8.18 16.14
CA GLU A 371 -3.69 -9.61 16.47
C GLU A 371 -4.94 -10.42 16.12
N GLN A 372 -6.13 -9.81 16.22
CA GLN A 372 -7.43 -10.49 16.06
C GLN A 372 -8.00 -10.40 14.65
N ARG A 373 -7.71 -9.34 13.87
CA ARG A 373 -8.37 -9.14 12.56
C ARG A 373 -7.56 -8.46 11.47
N LEU A 374 -6.48 -7.69 11.77
CA LEU A 374 -5.81 -6.88 10.77
C LEU A 374 -4.47 -7.44 10.29
N ALA A 375 -3.84 -8.36 11.05
CA ALA A 375 -2.58 -8.97 10.66
C ALA A 375 -2.70 -9.73 9.34
N TRP A 376 -1.59 -9.81 8.59
CA TRP A 376 -1.53 -10.48 7.29
C TRP A 376 -2.09 -11.90 7.29
N LYS A 377 -1.92 -12.65 8.39
CA LYS A 377 -2.46 -14.02 8.53
C LYS A 377 -3.96 -14.12 8.21
N PHE A 378 -4.75 -13.07 8.45
CA PHE A 378 -6.18 -13.05 8.14
C PHE A 378 -6.46 -12.76 6.66
N SER A 379 -5.49 -12.21 5.93
CA SER A 379 -5.55 -11.97 4.50
C SER A 379 -5.08 -13.19 3.68
N GLU A 380 -4.32 -14.12 4.26
CA GLU A 380 -3.76 -15.28 3.55
C GLU A 380 -4.85 -16.19 2.94
N ALA A 381 -5.87 -16.56 3.72
CA ALA A 381 -6.93 -17.45 3.24
C ALA A 381 -7.82 -16.79 2.16
N PRO A 382 -8.32 -15.55 2.32
CA PRO A 382 -9.01 -14.84 1.25
C PRO A 382 -8.15 -14.70 -0.02
N TYR A 383 -6.87 -14.35 0.12
CA TYR A 383 -5.95 -14.23 -1.01
C TYR A 383 -5.84 -15.56 -1.78
N LEU A 384 -5.56 -16.66 -1.08
CA LEU A 384 -5.45 -17.98 -1.70
C LEU A 384 -6.75 -18.48 -2.33
N SER A 385 -7.91 -18.07 -1.80
CA SER A 385 -9.21 -18.47 -2.35
C SER A 385 -9.40 -18.02 -3.79
N VAL A 386 -8.87 -16.85 -4.16
CA VAL A 386 -8.92 -16.31 -5.55
C VAL A 386 -8.25 -17.29 -6.51
N TYR A 387 -7.04 -17.73 -6.21
CA TYR A 387 -6.27 -18.62 -7.09
C TYR A 387 -6.85 -20.02 -7.15
N ARG A 388 -7.28 -20.57 -6.00
CA ARG A 388 -7.88 -21.91 -5.93
C ARG A 388 -9.18 -21.99 -6.73
N SER A 389 -10.03 -20.96 -6.66
CA SER A 389 -11.29 -20.93 -7.43
C SER A 389 -11.03 -20.86 -8.94
N LEU A 390 -10.05 -20.08 -9.39
CA LEU A 390 -9.70 -19.95 -10.80
C LEU A 390 -9.13 -21.25 -11.38
N LEU A 391 -8.25 -21.93 -10.63
CA LEU A 391 -7.65 -23.19 -11.08
C LEU A 391 -8.66 -24.35 -11.07
N ALA A 392 -9.56 -24.41 -10.11
CA ALA A 392 -10.64 -25.41 -10.08
C ALA A 392 -11.58 -25.25 -11.29
N GLY A 393 -11.93 -24.00 -11.65
CA GLY A 393 -12.78 -23.69 -12.81
C GLY A 393 -12.11 -23.98 -14.16
N SER A 394 -10.77 -23.89 -14.23
CA SER A 394 -10.03 -24.22 -15.46
C SER A 394 -9.99 -25.73 -15.73
N GLY A 395 -9.93 -26.57 -14.70
CA GLY A 395 -9.95 -28.03 -14.82
C GLY A 395 -11.31 -28.58 -15.32
N SER A 396 -12.40 -27.90 -15.02
CA SER A 396 -13.73 -28.28 -15.50
C SER A 396 -13.95 -27.92 -16.97
N ARG A 397 -13.37 -26.81 -17.44
CA ARG A 397 -13.45 -26.39 -18.85
C ARG A 397 -12.62 -27.29 -19.79
N GLN A 398 -11.47 -27.79 -19.34
CA GLN A 398 -10.67 -28.74 -20.13
C GLN A 398 -11.35 -30.11 -20.25
N ARG A 399 -12.08 -30.58 -19.24
CA ARG A 399 -12.81 -31.87 -19.28
C ARG A 399 -14.05 -31.80 -20.17
N SER A 400 -14.75 -30.67 -20.23
CA SER A 400 -15.92 -30.51 -21.13
C SER A 400 -15.55 -30.31 -22.61
N GLY A 401 -14.33 -29.81 -22.89
CA GLY A 401 -13.83 -29.71 -24.29
C GLY A 401 -13.36 -31.03 -24.90
N LEU A 402 -13.03 -32.05 -24.09
CA LEU A 402 -12.61 -33.37 -24.54
C LEU A 402 -13.79 -34.35 -24.80
N VAL A 403 -15.00 -34.01 -24.35
CA VAL A 403 -16.21 -34.84 -24.54
C VAL A 403 -16.99 -34.43 -25.79
N ALA A 404 -16.62 -33.34 -26.47
CA ALA A 404 -17.33 -32.85 -27.69
C ALA A 404 -16.64 -33.23 -29.01
N VAL A 405 -15.64 -34.12 -28.99
CA VAL A 405 -14.97 -34.67 -30.18
C VAL A 405 -14.85 -36.18 -30.01
N GLY A 406 -16.00 -36.82 -29.89
CA GLY A 406 -16.16 -38.27 -29.90
C GLY A 406 -17.39 -38.64 -30.70
#